data_d3210ded775e02f363a8db8b33dd7a47
#
_entry.id   d3210ded775e02f363a8db8b33dd7a47
#
_cell.length_a   1.000
_cell.length_b   1.000
_cell.length_c   1.000
_cell.angle_alpha   90.00
_cell.angle_beta   90.00
_cell.angle_gamma   90.00
#
_symmetry.space_group_name_H-M   'P 1'
#
loop_
_entity.id
_entity.type
_entity.pdbx_description
1 polymer ?
#
loop_
_entity_poly.entity_id
_entity_poly.type
_entity_poly.pdbx_seq_one_letter_code
_entity_poly.pdbx_strand_id
1 'polypeptide(L)'
;MNALLRRTISYHDYREDFYHDFLAGIFTGAGYMVDSNKEHGEGRSDVVVYDSINARVAIFEAKYTKVLENLESECDIALQQIDDRMYAKKYEDDYDQILCYGISFFKKRCMVKKK
;
A
#
# COMPACT_ATOMS: atom_id res chain seq x y z
N MET A 1 -8.65 6.99 -6.20
CA MET A 1 -8.64 6.47 -4.81
C MET A 1 -9.25 7.42 -3.79
N ASN A 2 -8.91 8.70 -3.81
CA ASN A 2 -9.46 9.67 -2.84
C ASN A 2 -10.99 9.76 -2.87
N ALA A 3 -11.60 9.75 -4.06
CA ALA A 3 -13.05 9.82 -4.19
C ALA A 3 -13.74 8.59 -3.58
N LEU A 4 -13.15 7.42 -3.72
CA LEU A 4 -13.67 6.20 -3.14
C LEU A 4 -13.54 6.19 -1.62
N LEU A 5 -12.41 6.69 -1.08
CA LEU A 5 -12.21 6.87 0.35
C LEU A 5 -13.28 7.78 0.96
N ARG A 6 -13.60 8.88 0.28
CA ARG A 6 -14.62 9.82 0.77
C ARG A 6 -16.00 9.19 0.91
N ARG A 7 -16.32 8.20 0.09
CA ARG A 7 -17.62 7.51 0.12
C ARG A 7 -17.71 6.41 1.15
N THR A 8 -16.57 5.78 1.48
CA THR A 8 -16.56 4.55 2.27
C THR A 8 -16.09 4.73 3.70
N ILE A 9 -15.25 5.74 3.98
CA ILE A 9 -14.70 5.96 5.32
C ILE A 9 -15.62 6.86 6.15
N SER A 10 -16.03 6.37 7.32
CA SER A 10 -16.74 7.16 8.31
C SER A 10 -15.74 7.94 9.19
N TYR A 11 -16.25 8.85 10.02
CA TYR A 11 -15.41 9.65 10.91
C TYR A 11 -14.61 8.87 11.93
N HIS A 12 -14.98 7.62 12.18
CA HIS A 12 -14.37 6.81 13.23
C HIS A 12 -13.31 5.83 12.70
N ASP A 13 -13.13 5.74 11.37
CA ASP A 13 -12.31 4.73 10.74
C ASP A 13 -11.06 5.31 10.07
N TYR A 14 -10.20 5.96 10.88
CA TYR A 14 -8.96 6.55 10.39
C TYR A 14 -7.73 5.84 10.95
N ARG A 15 -7.77 4.51 10.98
CA ARG A 15 -6.65 3.70 11.47
C ARG A 15 -5.90 3.06 10.32
N GLU A 16 -4.61 2.77 10.56
CA GLU A 16 -3.74 2.14 9.57
C GLU A 16 -4.32 0.82 9.07
N ASP A 17 -4.89 0.01 9.95
CA ASP A 17 -5.52 -1.26 9.58
C ASP A 17 -6.67 -1.08 8.59
N PHE A 18 -7.49 -0.08 8.79
CA PHE A 18 -8.58 0.21 7.88
C PHE A 18 -8.06 0.53 6.47
N TYR A 19 -7.07 1.41 6.38
CA TYR A 19 -6.52 1.81 5.09
C TYR A 19 -5.84 0.65 4.37
N HIS A 20 -5.17 -0.20 5.13
CA HIS A 20 -4.55 -1.40 4.59
C HIS A 20 -5.61 -2.33 4.00
N ASP A 21 -6.67 -2.61 4.72
CA ASP A 21 -7.76 -3.48 4.28
C ASP A 21 -8.53 -2.88 3.09
N PHE A 22 -8.72 -1.57 3.10
CA PHE A 22 -9.34 -0.84 2.00
C PHE A 22 -8.53 -1.00 0.72
N LEU A 23 -7.22 -0.83 0.80
CA LEU A 23 -6.32 -0.96 -0.34
C LEU A 23 -6.37 -2.39 -0.90
N ALA A 24 -6.26 -3.39 -0.03
CA ALA A 24 -6.35 -4.80 -0.44
C ALA A 24 -7.69 -5.10 -1.10
N GLY A 25 -8.78 -4.55 -0.56
CA GLY A 25 -10.13 -4.74 -1.08
C GLY A 25 -10.32 -4.17 -2.48
N ILE A 26 -9.72 -3.01 -2.78
CA ILE A 26 -9.79 -2.42 -4.12
C ILE A 26 -9.23 -3.38 -5.16
N PHE A 27 -8.06 -3.94 -4.94
CA PHE A 27 -7.42 -4.83 -5.90
C PHE A 27 -8.09 -6.18 -5.98
N THR A 28 -8.54 -6.73 -4.87
CA THR A 28 -9.30 -7.98 -4.85
C THR A 28 -10.61 -7.81 -5.63
N GLY A 29 -11.31 -6.68 -5.43
CA GLY A 29 -12.52 -6.36 -6.15
C GLY A 29 -12.32 -6.17 -7.65
N ALA A 30 -11.11 -5.79 -8.06
CA ALA A 30 -10.75 -5.66 -9.47
C ALA A 30 -10.34 -7.00 -10.11
N GLY A 31 -10.31 -8.09 -9.34
CA GLY A 31 -10.05 -9.43 -9.86
C GLY A 31 -8.58 -9.88 -9.75
N TYR A 32 -7.73 -9.14 -9.04
CA TYR A 32 -6.34 -9.54 -8.84
C TYR A 32 -6.18 -10.46 -7.65
N MET A 33 -5.15 -11.31 -7.70
CA MET A 33 -4.70 -12.06 -6.55
C MET A 33 -3.91 -11.11 -5.64
N VAL A 34 -4.20 -11.12 -4.34
CA VAL A 34 -3.65 -10.16 -3.40
C VAL A 34 -3.16 -10.87 -2.13
N ASP A 35 -1.94 -10.55 -1.71
CA ASP A 35 -1.44 -10.91 -0.39
C ASP A 35 -1.43 -9.67 0.49
N SER A 36 -2.00 -9.77 1.66
CA SER A 36 -2.13 -8.68 2.61
C SER A 36 -1.38 -9.05 3.88
N ASN A 37 -0.35 -8.28 4.22
CA ASN A 37 0.52 -8.55 5.36
C ASN A 37 0.45 -7.40 6.37
N LYS A 38 0.06 -7.73 7.60
CA LYS A 38 0.05 -6.80 8.73
C LYS A 38 0.82 -7.42 9.88
N GLU A 39 1.74 -6.65 10.47
CA GLU A 39 2.45 -7.06 11.67
C GLU A 39 2.25 -6.03 12.76
N HIS A 40 1.64 -6.46 13.86
CA HIS A 40 1.44 -5.61 15.03
C HIS A 40 2.78 -5.33 15.69
N GLY A 41 3.06 -4.05 15.96
CA GLY A 41 4.23 -3.61 16.68
C GLY A 41 5.46 -3.29 15.84
N GLU A 42 5.55 -3.76 14.60
CA GLU A 42 6.70 -3.48 13.72
C GLU A 42 6.38 -2.55 12.56
N GLY A 43 5.16 -2.08 12.48
CA GLY A 43 4.74 -1.15 11.45
C GLY A 43 4.69 -1.71 10.04
N ARG A 44 4.74 -3.04 9.89
CA ARG A 44 4.60 -3.65 8.58
C ARG A 44 3.15 -3.64 8.13
N SER A 45 2.91 -3.04 6.98
CA SER A 45 1.57 -2.97 6.41
C SER A 45 1.71 -2.93 4.89
N ASP A 46 1.92 -4.10 4.28
CA ASP A 46 2.09 -4.19 2.84
C ASP A 46 0.98 -4.96 2.17
N VAL A 47 0.70 -4.59 0.93
CA VAL A 47 -0.24 -5.28 0.05
C VAL A 47 0.51 -5.61 -1.22
N VAL A 48 0.53 -6.89 -1.59
CA VAL A 48 1.19 -7.36 -2.80
C VAL A 48 0.12 -7.81 -3.79
N VAL A 49 0.14 -7.23 -4.98
CA VAL A 49 -0.84 -7.48 -6.02
C VAL A 49 -0.16 -8.21 -7.17
N TYR A 50 -0.68 -9.37 -7.54
CA TYR A 50 -0.10 -10.23 -8.57
C TYR A 50 -0.90 -10.11 -9.86
N ASP A 51 -0.20 -9.79 -10.95
CA ASP A 51 -0.75 -9.78 -12.30
C ASP A 51 0.01 -10.81 -13.14
N SER A 52 -0.41 -12.06 -13.05
CA SER A 52 0.27 -13.19 -13.72
C SER A 52 0.18 -13.10 -15.24
N ILE A 53 -0.90 -12.54 -15.76
CA ILE A 53 -1.11 -12.43 -17.20
C ILE A 53 -0.04 -11.55 -17.85
N ASN A 54 0.32 -10.46 -17.17
CA ASN A 54 1.31 -9.51 -17.65
C ASN A 54 2.68 -9.68 -16.99
N ALA A 55 2.87 -10.74 -16.21
CA ALA A 55 4.10 -11.03 -15.49
C ALA A 55 4.57 -9.84 -14.63
N ARG A 56 3.64 -9.20 -13.92
CA ARG A 56 3.90 -8.04 -13.06
C ARG A 56 3.50 -8.34 -11.62
N VAL A 57 4.24 -7.74 -10.70
CA VAL A 57 3.86 -7.72 -9.28
C VAL A 57 3.99 -6.29 -8.78
N ALA A 58 3.01 -5.82 -8.02
CA ALA A 58 3.03 -4.50 -7.42
C ALA A 58 3.03 -4.63 -5.91
N ILE A 59 3.92 -3.91 -5.26
CA ILE A 59 4.07 -3.90 -3.81
C ILE A 59 3.72 -2.52 -3.29
N PHE A 60 2.73 -2.47 -2.40
CA PHE A 60 2.29 -1.24 -1.75
C PHE A 60 2.60 -1.32 -0.27
N GLU A 61 3.39 -0.37 0.22
CA GLU A 61 3.57 -0.19 1.66
C GLU A 61 2.69 0.96 2.10
N ALA A 62 1.78 0.70 3.04
CA ALA A 62 0.81 1.67 3.50
C ALA A 62 1.24 2.30 4.82
N LYS A 63 1.09 3.61 4.92
CA LYS A 63 1.34 4.39 6.13
C LYS A 63 0.14 5.28 6.43
N TYR A 64 -0.05 5.56 7.69
CA TYR A 64 -1.07 6.47 8.17
C TYR A 64 -0.41 7.59 8.98
N THR A 65 -0.80 8.83 8.74
CA THR A 65 -0.33 9.96 9.53
C THR A 65 -1.50 10.73 10.13
N LYS A 66 -1.27 11.31 11.31
CA LYS A 66 -2.22 12.22 11.95
C LYS A 66 -1.96 13.68 11.60
N VAL A 67 -0.95 13.94 10.78
CA VAL A 67 -0.53 15.29 10.39
C VAL A 67 -0.50 15.37 8.88
N LEU A 68 -1.31 16.27 8.30
CA LEU A 68 -1.45 16.42 6.84
C LEU A 68 -0.10 16.65 6.15
N GLU A 69 0.75 17.49 6.76
CA GLU A 69 2.05 17.87 6.20
C GLU A 69 3.01 16.68 6.08
N ASN A 70 2.74 15.57 6.76
CA ASN A 70 3.60 14.41 6.74
C ASN A 70 3.24 13.38 5.65
N LEU A 71 2.22 13.65 4.82
CA LEU A 71 1.83 12.70 3.78
C LEU A 71 2.99 12.31 2.87
N GLU A 72 3.74 13.29 2.38
CA GLU A 72 4.86 13.01 1.48
C GLU A 72 5.98 12.28 2.18
N SER A 73 6.39 12.73 3.37
CA SER A 73 7.47 12.08 4.11
C SER A 73 7.12 10.65 4.50
N GLU A 74 5.87 10.37 4.81
CA GLU A 74 5.42 9.01 5.10
C GLU A 74 5.47 8.11 3.86
N CYS A 75 5.18 8.65 2.67
CA CYS A 75 5.39 7.91 1.43
C CYS A 75 6.87 7.54 1.23
N ASP A 76 7.77 8.45 1.52
CA ASP A 76 9.22 8.22 1.39
C ASP A 76 9.68 7.15 2.38
N ILE A 77 9.16 7.18 3.61
CA ILE A 77 9.42 6.16 4.62
C ILE A 77 8.91 4.79 4.14
N ALA A 78 7.71 4.76 3.55
CA ALA A 78 7.13 3.53 3.02
C ALA A 78 8.00 2.93 1.92
N LEU A 79 8.48 3.74 0.99
CA LEU A 79 9.37 3.29 -0.07
C LEU A 79 10.70 2.76 0.48
N GLN A 80 11.24 3.41 1.50
CA GLN A 80 12.46 2.95 2.16
C GLN A 80 12.26 1.59 2.84
N GLN A 81 11.11 1.38 3.44
CA GLN A 81 10.78 0.09 4.06
C GLN A 81 10.68 -1.05 3.04
N ILE A 82 10.16 -0.76 1.84
CA ILE A 82 10.15 -1.75 0.76
C ILE A 82 11.58 -2.14 0.40
N ASP A 83 12.48 -1.17 0.29
CA ASP A 83 13.89 -1.43 0.00
C ASP A 83 14.56 -2.25 1.10
N ASP A 84 14.34 -1.87 2.35
CA ASP A 84 14.95 -2.52 3.51
C ASP A 84 14.52 -3.99 3.62
N ARG A 85 13.32 -4.32 3.20
CA ARG A 85 12.80 -5.68 3.20
C ARG A 85 13.15 -6.47 1.95
N MET A 86 13.81 -5.84 0.97
CA MET A 86 14.29 -6.46 -0.26
C MET A 86 13.19 -7.17 -1.07
N TYR A 87 12.01 -6.59 -1.12
CA TYR A 87 10.88 -7.18 -1.86
C TYR A 87 11.17 -7.37 -3.35
N ALA A 88 11.84 -6.39 -3.98
CA ALA A 88 12.17 -6.49 -5.39
C ALA A 88 12.97 -7.75 -5.69
N LYS A 89 13.95 -8.06 -4.82
CA LYS A 89 14.79 -9.24 -4.97
C LYS A 89 13.99 -10.54 -4.83
N LYS A 90 12.98 -10.54 -3.94
CA LYS A 90 12.14 -11.72 -3.70
C LYS A 90 11.38 -12.16 -4.95
N TYR A 91 10.97 -11.20 -5.78
CA TYR A 91 10.11 -11.47 -6.93
C TYR A 91 10.82 -11.43 -8.28
N GLU A 92 12.11 -11.09 -8.33
CA GLU A 92 12.81 -10.85 -9.59
C GLU A 92 12.88 -12.08 -10.52
N ASP A 93 12.86 -13.29 -9.95
CA ASP A 93 12.94 -14.51 -10.74
C ASP A 93 11.59 -14.92 -11.35
N ASP A 94 10.49 -14.48 -10.77
CA ASP A 94 9.15 -14.93 -11.13
C ASP A 94 8.37 -13.91 -11.96
N TYR A 95 8.79 -12.66 -11.96
CA TYR A 95 8.05 -11.56 -12.61
C TYR A 95 8.98 -10.71 -13.44
N ASP A 96 8.51 -10.31 -14.63
CA ASP A 96 9.27 -9.43 -15.53
C ASP A 96 9.30 -7.99 -15.03
N GLN A 97 8.27 -7.59 -14.29
CA GLN A 97 8.13 -6.23 -13.82
C GLN A 97 7.75 -6.20 -12.35
N ILE A 98 8.50 -5.45 -11.57
CA ILE A 98 8.24 -5.28 -10.14
C ILE A 98 8.02 -3.79 -9.87
N LEU A 99 6.82 -3.46 -9.41
CA LEU A 99 6.39 -2.09 -9.16
C LEU A 99 6.29 -1.86 -7.66
N CYS A 100 6.97 -0.83 -7.16
CA CYS A 100 6.97 -0.51 -5.73
C CYS A 100 6.35 0.85 -5.49
N TYR A 101 5.39 0.91 -4.58
CA TYR A 101 4.65 2.12 -4.25
C TYR A 101 4.64 2.33 -2.74
N GLY A 102 4.89 3.57 -2.33
CA GLY A 102 4.57 4.03 -0.99
C GLY A 102 3.25 4.76 -1.04
N ILE A 103 2.34 4.43 -0.14
CA ILE A 103 1.06 5.12 -0.04
C ILE A 103 0.85 5.58 1.41
N SER A 104 0.51 6.84 1.58
CA SER A 104 0.22 7.40 2.89
C SER A 104 -1.18 7.95 2.94
N PHE A 105 -1.80 7.86 4.11
CA PHE A 105 -3.17 8.28 4.33
C PHE A 105 -3.23 9.30 5.47
N PHE A 106 -4.04 10.31 5.25
CA PHE A 106 -4.45 11.25 6.27
C PHE A 106 -5.97 11.43 6.15
N LYS A 107 -6.72 10.88 7.11
CA LYS A 107 -8.18 10.90 7.08
C LYS A 107 -8.71 10.40 5.72
N LYS A 108 -9.39 11.27 4.95
CA LYS A 108 -9.97 10.93 3.64
C LYS A 108 -9.05 11.28 2.47
N ARG A 109 -7.77 11.50 2.73
CA ARG A 109 -6.78 11.85 1.71
C ARG A 109 -5.68 10.80 1.65
N CYS A 110 -5.10 10.64 0.48
CA CYS A 110 -3.94 9.79 0.35
C CYS A 110 -2.95 10.40 -0.65
N MET A 111 -1.70 9.96 -0.52
CA MET A 111 -0.63 10.26 -1.46
C MET A 111 0.05 8.96 -1.84
N VAL A 112 0.38 8.82 -3.12
CA VAL A 112 1.06 7.64 -3.63
C VAL A 112 2.33 8.09 -4.34
N LYS A 113 3.45 7.46 -4.01
CA LYS A 113 4.71 7.65 -4.72
C LYS A 113 5.19 6.32 -5.27
N LYS A 114 5.63 6.33 -6.51
CA LYS A 114 6.25 5.18 -7.15
C LYS A 114 7.76 5.30 -7.01
N LYS A 115 8.39 4.20 -6.74
CA LYS A 115 9.84 4.10 -6.71
C LYS A 115 10.44 4.13 -8.12
#